data_86762c536f3003365718274f9ed6b74c
#
_entry.id   86762c536f3003365718274f9ed6b74c
#
_cell.length_a   1.000
_cell.length_b   1.000
_cell.length_c   1.000
_cell.angle_alpha   90.00
_cell.angle_beta   90.00
_cell.angle_gamma   90.00
#
_symmetry.space_group_name_H-M   'P 1'
#
loop_
_entity.id
_entity.type
_entity.pdbx_description
1 polymer ?
#
loop_
_entity_poly.entity_id
_entity_poly.type
_entity_poly.pdbx_seq_one_letter_code
_entity_poly.pdbx_strand_id
1 'polypeptide(L)'
;MLIGVVEMLEELSYLGKFPKIPPFVRLIVHLLSAFLAVWIGGIGDQELVIGSGIVYQIPNRVFTIAFMLWTMFCINAINRFDGIYAQGSGISAIGFLTIFLLIKFVVFPSYEQFNNLEALIFVQNLSFFLFLISLIYTVIEYKPLGLVRDVGIMFFGFAIAYLSVAGGAKIGTLVVALSLAIFDAIWVGLWRIFIAKKNPLNGDYTHFHHRLLGLGFTRGETRAFIWIWSLMMMVLMLLQGANRLHKIIIFVMMACLFFGLNAYLFLYKKLPCGLQVKKER
;
A
#
# COMPACT_ATOMS: atom_id res chain seq x y z
N MET A 1 -15.17 8.20 3.81
CA MET A 1 -16.55 8.13 3.29
C MET A 1 -16.59 8.27 1.76
N LEU A 2 -16.07 9.35 1.15
CA LEU A 2 -16.15 9.56 -0.31
C LEU A 2 -15.57 8.41 -1.16
N ILE A 3 -14.39 7.88 -0.79
CA ILE A 3 -13.79 6.73 -1.47
C ILE A 3 -14.74 5.53 -1.45
N GLY A 4 -15.27 5.18 -0.28
CA GLY A 4 -16.19 4.05 -0.15
C GLY A 4 -17.44 4.21 -1.01
N VAL A 5 -17.99 5.42 -1.11
CA VAL A 5 -19.17 5.67 -1.95
C VAL A 5 -18.86 5.49 -3.44
N VAL A 6 -17.77 6.09 -3.94
CA VAL A 6 -17.45 5.99 -5.37
C VAL A 6 -17.09 4.56 -5.78
N GLU A 7 -16.37 3.83 -4.93
CA GLU A 7 -16.03 2.44 -5.23
C GLU A 7 -17.24 1.51 -5.13
N MET A 8 -18.17 1.77 -4.21
CA MET A 8 -19.44 1.05 -4.16
C MET A 8 -20.28 1.28 -5.42
N LEU A 9 -20.33 2.50 -5.93
CA LEU A 9 -21.01 2.81 -7.19
C LEU A 9 -20.35 2.14 -8.38
N GLU A 10 -19.02 2.03 -8.39
CA GLU A 10 -18.30 1.28 -9.43
C GLU A 10 -18.63 -0.22 -9.36
N GLU A 11 -18.69 -0.82 -8.17
CA GLU A 11 -19.13 -2.21 -8.00
C GLU A 11 -20.57 -2.43 -8.49
N LEU A 12 -21.47 -1.50 -8.20
CA LEU A 12 -22.84 -1.53 -8.71
C LEU A 12 -22.89 -1.43 -10.25
N SER A 13 -21.92 -0.73 -10.86
CA SER A 13 -21.81 -0.65 -12.31
C SER A 13 -21.42 -1.99 -12.93
N TYR A 14 -20.54 -2.76 -12.30
CA TYR A 14 -20.21 -4.12 -12.76
C TYR A 14 -21.40 -5.09 -12.65
N LEU A 15 -22.31 -4.83 -11.72
CA LEU A 15 -23.58 -5.58 -11.61
C LEU A 15 -24.67 -5.07 -12.57
N GLY A 16 -24.37 -4.09 -13.42
CA GLY A 16 -25.33 -3.47 -14.33
C GLY A 16 -26.39 -2.59 -13.66
N LYS A 17 -26.23 -2.26 -12.37
CA LYS A 17 -27.18 -1.47 -11.58
C LYS A 17 -26.88 0.03 -11.56
N PHE A 18 -25.72 0.44 -12.09
CA PHE A 18 -25.30 1.83 -12.14
C PHE A 18 -24.46 2.09 -13.42
N PRO A 19 -24.43 3.32 -13.95
CA PRO A 19 -23.56 3.68 -15.07
C PRO A 19 -22.08 3.53 -14.68
N LYS A 20 -21.25 3.09 -15.62
CA LYS A 20 -19.81 2.94 -15.40
C LYS A 20 -19.16 4.28 -15.09
N ILE A 21 -18.44 4.35 -13.98
CA ILE A 21 -17.73 5.57 -13.55
C ILE A 21 -16.41 5.69 -14.33
N PRO A 22 -16.18 6.83 -15.01
CA PRO A 22 -14.91 7.05 -15.70
C PRO A 22 -13.73 7.02 -14.71
N PRO A 23 -12.59 6.38 -15.06
CA PRO A 23 -11.43 6.28 -14.17
C PRO A 23 -10.91 7.62 -13.64
N PHE A 24 -11.02 8.70 -14.44
CA PHE A 24 -10.60 10.03 -14.01
C PHE A 24 -11.49 10.60 -12.89
N VAL A 25 -12.78 10.26 -12.85
CA VAL A 25 -13.69 10.68 -11.78
C VAL A 25 -13.30 10.02 -10.46
N ARG A 26 -12.98 8.72 -10.51
CA ARG A 26 -12.46 7.99 -9.34
C ARG A 26 -11.16 8.62 -8.84
N LEU A 27 -10.24 8.94 -9.76
CA LEU A 27 -9.00 9.64 -9.44
C LEU A 27 -9.24 10.97 -8.72
N ILE A 28 -10.16 11.79 -9.22
CA ILE A 28 -10.52 13.08 -8.61
C ILE A 28 -11.08 12.88 -7.20
N VAL A 29 -11.96 11.90 -7.02
CA VAL A 29 -12.55 11.61 -5.69
C VAL A 29 -11.49 11.14 -4.70
N HIS A 30 -10.54 10.32 -5.12
CA HIS A 30 -9.42 9.90 -4.27
C HIS A 30 -8.54 11.08 -3.87
N LEU A 31 -8.17 11.94 -4.83
CA LEU A 31 -7.39 13.16 -4.55
C LEU A 31 -8.14 14.13 -3.63
N LEU A 32 -9.43 14.33 -3.86
CA LEU A 32 -10.26 15.17 -3.00
C LEU A 32 -10.36 14.59 -1.58
N SER A 33 -10.49 13.27 -1.46
CA SER A 33 -10.52 12.60 -0.14
C SER A 33 -9.21 12.80 0.61
N ALA A 34 -8.07 12.70 -0.09
CA ALA A 34 -6.76 12.94 0.51
C ALA A 34 -6.58 14.42 0.91
N PHE A 35 -7.01 15.34 0.07
CA PHE A 35 -6.99 16.78 0.38
C PHE A 35 -7.84 17.10 1.63
N LEU A 36 -9.07 16.60 1.68
CA LEU A 36 -9.97 16.80 2.83
C LEU A 36 -9.41 16.17 4.10
N ALA A 37 -8.71 15.04 4.00
CA ALA A 37 -8.08 14.40 5.14
C ALA A 37 -6.97 15.27 5.75
N VAL A 38 -6.19 15.98 4.94
CA VAL A 38 -5.21 16.97 5.44
C VAL A 38 -5.92 18.17 6.04
N TRP A 39 -6.89 18.73 5.32
CA TRP A 39 -7.54 19.97 5.70
C TRP A 39 -8.40 19.84 6.98
N ILE A 40 -9.17 18.76 7.09
CA ILE A 40 -10.04 18.48 8.26
C ILE A 40 -9.25 17.80 9.39
N GLY A 41 -8.34 16.90 9.03
CA GLY A 41 -7.56 16.11 9.99
C GLY A 41 -6.39 16.87 10.63
N GLY A 42 -6.11 18.09 10.20
CA GLY A 42 -5.08 18.93 10.80
C GLY A 42 -3.65 18.37 10.70
N ILE A 43 -3.39 17.47 9.74
CA ILE A 43 -2.07 16.85 9.55
C ILE A 43 -1.16 17.81 8.74
N GLY A 44 -0.95 19.03 9.23
CA GLY A 44 -0.27 20.05 8.42
C GLY A 44 1.20 20.22 8.72
N ASP A 45 1.54 20.51 9.94
CA ASP A 45 2.88 20.98 10.30
C ASP A 45 3.85 19.80 10.50
N GLN A 46 4.39 19.32 9.39
CA GLN A 46 5.34 18.21 9.41
C GLN A 46 6.78 18.70 9.35
N GLU A 47 7.61 18.15 10.21
CA GLU A 47 9.03 18.41 10.25
C GLU A 47 9.81 17.27 9.60
N LEU A 48 10.69 17.63 8.66
CA LEU A 48 11.65 16.70 8.07
C LEU A 48 12.99 16.86 8.80
N VAL A 49 13.36 15.88 9.58
CA VAL A 49 14.68 15.85 10.24
C VAL A 49 15.68 15.15 9.31
N ILE A 50 16.69 15.88 8.81
CA ILE A 50 17.73 15.34 7.94
C ILE A 50 19.05 15.26 8.71
N GLY A 51 19.70 14.08 8.65
CA GLY A 51 21.01 13.87 9.29
C GLY A 51 21.00 14.03 10.81
N SER A 52 22.02 14.68 11.35
CA SER A 52 22.28 14.83 12.79
C SER A 52 21.54 16.02 13.44
N GLY A 53 20.32 16.32 12.99
CA GLY A 53 19.47 17.28 13.70
C GLY A 53 19.04 18.53 12.93
N ILE A 54 19.25 18.59 11.63
CA ILE A 54 18.68 19.67 10.81
C ILE A 54 17.19 19.43 10.61
N VAL A 55 16.38 20.30 11.23
CA VAL A 55 14.91 20.24 11.12
C VAL A 55 14.45 21.21 10.03
N TYR A 56 13.82 20.67 8.98
CA TYR A 56 13.16 21.48 7.97
C TYR A 56 11.65 21.43 8.19
N GLN A 57 11.04 22.57 8.32
CA GLN A 57 9.58 22.68 8.27
C GLN A 57 9.11 22.57 6.84
N ILE A 58 8.27 21.58 6.55
CA ILE A 58 7.71 21.38 5.21
C ILE A 58 6.54 22.35 5.05
N PRO A 59 6.56 23.25 4.04
CA PRO A 59 5.42 24.10 3.78
C PRO A 59 4.13 23.29 3.57
N ASN A 60 3.03 23.68 4.21
CA ASN A 60 1.76 22.96 4.17
C ASN A 60 1.28 22.59 2.75
N ARG A 61 1.51 23.47 1.78
CA ARG A 61 1.16 23.19 0.38
C ARG A 61 1.97 22.03 -0.20
N VAL A 62 3.27 21.98 0.07
CA VAL A 62 4.17 20.90 -0.39
C VAL A 62 3.78 19.60 0.29
N PHE A 63 3.54 19.64 1.60
CA PHE A 63 3.08 18.49 2.37
C PHE A 63 1.75 17.95 1.83
N THR A 64 0.77 18.81 1.59
CA THR A 64 -0.55 18.42 1.06
C THR A 64 -0.42 17.70 -0.27
N ILE A 65 0.37 18.24 -1.21
CA ILE A 65 0.60 17.59 -2.51
C ILE A 65 1.30 16.24 -2.33
N ALA A 66 2.35 16.18 -1.49
CA ALA A 66 3.06 14.94 -1.22
C ALA A 66 2.14 13.88 -0.57
N PHE A 67 1.29 14.29 0.36
CA PHE A 67 0.30 13.40 0.98
C PHE A 67 -0.76 12.90 -0.01
N MET A 68 -1.26 13.77 -0.89
CA MET A 68 -2.19 13.36 -1.95
C MET A 68 -1.55 12.32 -2.87
N LEU A 69 -0.30 12.53 -3.29
CA LEU A 69 0.43 11.56 -4.12
C LEU A 69 0.70 10.26 -3.37
N TRP A 70 1.08 10.34 -2.10
CA TRP A 70 1.28 9.17 -1.22
C TRP A 70 0.00 8.36 -1.07
N THR A 71 -1.12 9.01 -0.80
CA THR A 71 -2.43 8.37 -0.66
C THR A 71 -2.85 7.67 -1.96
N MET A 72 -2.73 8.37 -3.08
CA MET A 72 -3.00 7.79 -4.40
C MET A 72 -2.13 6.58 -4.68
N PHE A 73 -0.85 6.66 -4.29
CA PHE A 73 0.08 5.56 -4.46
C PHE A 73 -0.32 4.35 -3.62
N CYS A 74 -0.61 4.52 -2.32
CA CYS A 74 -1.04 3.45 -1.43
C CYS A 74 -2.33 2.77 -1.90
N ILE A 75 -3.35 3.56 -2.23
CA ILE A 75 -4.63 3.04 -2.74
C ILE A 75 -4.40 2.16 -3.97
N ASN A 76 -3.66 2.68 -4.95
CA ASN A 76 -3.45 1.97 -6.21
C ASN A 76 -2.50 0.77 -6.05
N ALA A 77 -1.45 0.87 -5.22
CA ALA A 77 -0.52 -0.23 -5.00
C ALA A 77 -1.22 -1.43 -4.37
N ILE A 78 -2.01 -1.21 -3.32
CA ILE A 78 -2.72 -2.29 -2.62
C ILE A 78 -3.83 -2.87 -3.51
N ASN A 79 -4.62 -2.01 -4.16
CA ASN A 79 -5.70 -2.47 -5.05
C ASN A 79 -5.17 -3.29 -6.23
N ARG A 80 -4.12 -2.83 -6.90
CA ARG A 80 -3.56 -3.57 -8.04
C ARG A 80 -2.86 -4.85 -7.64
N PHE A 81 -2.40 -4.94 -6.41
CA PHE A 81 -1.79 -6.14 -5.87
C PHE A 81 -2.82 -7.16 -5.39
N ASP A 82 -4.10 -6.79 -5.32
CA ASP A 82 -5.22 -7.64 -4.92
C ASP A 82 -5.77 -8.48 -6.09
N GLY A 83 -4.90 -9.23 -6.76
CA GLY A 83 -5.28 -10.11 -7.88
C GLY A 83 -5.62 -11.55 -7.48
N ILE A 84 -5.45 -11.92 -6.21
CA ILE A 84 -5.74 -13.23 -5.62
C ILE A 84 -6.57 -13.00 -4.37
N TYR A 85 -7.64 -13.78 -4.18
CA TYR A 85 -8.49 -13.69 -2.98
C TYR A 85 -7.68 -13.63 -1.68
N ALA A 86 -8.06 -12.75 -0.78
CA ALA A 86 -7.44 -12.49 0.52
C ALA A 86 -6.00 -11.92 0.45
N GLN A 87 -5.46 -11.61 -0.72
CA GLN A 87 -4.10 -11.09 -0.84
C GLN A 87 -4.02 -9.63 -0.39
N GLY A 88 -4.89 -8.78 -0.89
CA GLY A 88 -4.92 -7.35 -0.57
C GLY A 88 -5.31 -7.09 0.88
N SER A 89 -6.31 -7.81 1.39
CA SER A 89 -6.73 -7.73 2.80
C SER A 89 -5.61 -8.18 3.74
N GLY A 90 -4.91 -9.28 3.43
CA GLY A 90 -3.79 -9.77 4.22
C GLY A 90 -2.60 -8.81 4.25
N ILE A 91 -2.23 -8.21 3.11
CA ILE A 91 -1.20 -7.17 3.05
C ILE A 91 -1.62 -5.94 3.86
N SER A 92 -2.89 -5.55 3.77
CA SER A 92 -3.44 -4.43 4.54
C SER A 92 -3.37 -4.70 6.05
N ALA A 93 -3.67 -5.94 6.48
CA ALA A 93 -3.50 -6.36 7.87
C ALA A 93 -2.04 -6.21 8.34
N ILE A 94 -1.08 -6.66 7.54
CA ILE A 94 0.35 -6.47 7.84
C ILE A 94 0.71 -4.98 7.89
N GLY A 95 0.16 -4.16 6.99
CA GLY A 95 0.35 -2.71 7.00
C GLY A 95 -0.14 -2.05 8.29
N PHE A 96 -1.36 -2.35 8.72
CA PHE A 96 -1.93 -1.83 9.97
C PHE A 96 -1.18 -2.33 11.20
N LEU A 97 -0.81 -3.61 11.22
CA LEU A 97 0.03 -4.17 12.30
C LEU A 97 1.39 -3.47 12.35
N THR A 98 1.98 -3.18 11.20
CA THR A 98 3.25 -2.43 11.12
C THR A 98 3.11 -1.05 11.76
N ILE A 99 2.04 -0.30 11.45
CA ILE A 99 1.80 1.03 12.02
C ILE A 99 1.62 0.92 13.54
N PHE A 100 0.79 -0.02 14.01
CA PHE A 100 0.56 -0.25 15.43
C PHE A 100 1.86 -0.55 16.19
N LEU A 101 2.65 -1.51 15.71
CA LEU A 101 3.90 -1.92 16.36
C LEU A 101 4.97 -0.82 16.30
N LEU A 102 5.01 -0.07 15.20
CA LEU A 102 5.92 1.05 15.02
C LEU A 102 5.60 2.16 16.03
N ILE A 103 4.35 2.52 16.20
CA ILE A 103 3.96 3.51 17.22
C ILE A 103 4.35 3.00 18.60
N LYS A 104 4.02 1.76 18.93
CA LYS A 104 4.26 1.16 20.25
C LYS A 104 5.74 1.05 20.60
N PHE A 105 6.59 0.57 19.68
CA PHE A 105 7.97 0.22 19.99
C PHE A 105 9.01 1.23 19.51
N VAL A 106 8.65 2.13 18.61
CA VAL A 106 9.60 3.09 18.03
C VAL A 106 9.22 4.53 18.30
N VAL A 107 7.94 4.89 18.21
CA VAL A 107 7.49 6.28 18.39
C VAL A 107 7.32 6.59 19.87
N PHE A 108 6.58 5.80 20.63
CA PHE A 108 6.39 6.03 22.07
C PHE A 108 7.68 6.11 22.90
N PRO A 109 8.71 5.29 22.71
CA PRO A 109 9.97 5.44 23.44
C PRO A 109 10.72 6.73 23.15
N SER A 110 10.43 7.39 22.01
CA SER A 110 11.00 8.69 21.62
C SER A 110 10.03 9.85 21.86
N TYR A 111 9.08 9.67 22.75
CA TYR A 111 7.88 10.50 22.91
C TYR A 111 8.13 11.93 23.44
N GLU A 112 9.24 12.21 24.12
CA GLU A 112 9.52 13.55 24.67
C GLU A 112 9.42 14.71 23.64
N GLN A 113 9.25 14.38 22.36
CA GLN A 113 9.19 15.31 21.25
C GLN A 113 7.79 15.52 20.64
N PHE A 114 6.72 14.86 21.15
CA PHE A 114 5.39 14.95 20.54
C PHE A 114 4.40 15.79 21.37
N ASN A 115 3.80 16.79 20.72
CA ASN A 115 2.87 17.72 21.36
C ASN A 115 1.46 17.14 21.62
N ASN A 116 1.12 15.95 21.12
CA ASN A 116 -0.23 15.40 21.25
C ASN A 116 -0.26 13.88 21.45
N LEU A 117 -0.14 13.45 22.72
CA LEU A 117 -0.17 12.04 23.11
C LEU A 117 -1.51 11.36 22.81
N GLU A 118 -2.61 12.07 23.04
CA GLU A 118 -3.95 11.50 22.87
C GLU A 118 -4.20 11.13 21.40
N ALA A 119 -3.81 12.00 20.46
CA ALA A 119 -3.92 11.71 19.04
C ALA A 119 -3.05 10.50 18.65
N LEU A 120 -1.87 10.36 19.22
CA LEU A 120 -0.98 9.23 18.93
C LEU A 120 -1.56 7.91 19.47
N ILE A 121 -2.13 7.91 20.69
CA ILE A 121 -2.85 6.77 21.26
C ILE A 121 -4.05 6.41 20.40
N PHE A 122 -4.80 7.41 19.96
CA PHE A 122 -5.95 7.18 19.06
C PHE A 122 -5.52 6.50 17.75
N VAL A 123 -4.47 7.01 17.09
CA VAL A 123 -3.94 6.42 15.83
C VAL A 123 -3.44 5.00 16.07
N GLN A 124 -2.76 4.74 17.19
CA GLN A 124 -2.32 3.40 17.56
C GLN A 124 -3.50 2.43 17.72
N ASN A 125 -4.50 2.81 18.50
CA ASN A 125 -5.66 1.96 18.75
C ASN A 125 -6.49 1.74 17.46
N LEU A 126 -6.67 2.78 16.66
CA LEU A 126 -7.34 2.67 15.36
C LEU A 126 -6.59 1.74 14.40
N SER A 127 -5.26 1.81 14.39
CA SER A 127 -4.43 0.91 13.57
C SER A 127 -4.59 -0.55 14.01
N PHE A 128 -4.65 -0.82 15.31
CA PHE A 128 -4.91 -2.17 15.85
C PHE A 128 -6.31 -2.65 15.49
N PHE A 129 -7.32 -1.80 15.62
CA PHE A 129 -8.69 -2.13 15.25
C PHE A 129 -8.82 -2.47 13.76
N LEU A 130 -8.21 -1.66 12.89
CA LEU A 130 -8.21 -1.92 11.45
C LEU A 130 -7.38 -3.16 11.08
N PHE A 131 -6.32 -3.47 11.84
CA PHE A 131 -5.62 -4.75 11.73
C PHE A 131 -6.57 -5.92 11.97
N LEU A 132 -7.35 -5.90 13.07
CA LEU A 132 -8.30 -6.97 13.37
C LEU A 132 -9.39 -7.10 12.30
N ILE A 133 -9.95 -5.98 11.85
CA ILE A 133 -10.95 -5.96 10.77
C ILE A 133 -10.37 -6.58 9.49
N SER A 134 -9.19 -6.11 9.06
CA SER A 134 -8.58 -6.61 7.82
C SER A 134 -8.15 -8.07 7.93
N LEU A 135 -7.77 -8.54 9.12
CA LEU A 135 -7.46 -9.94 9.38
C LEU A 135 -8.72 -10.82 9.29
N ILE A 136 -9.82 -10.41 9.93
CA ILE A 136 -11.12 -11.12 9.83
C ILE A 136 -11.55 -11.16 8.36
N TYR A 137 -11.41 -10.04 7.67
CA TYR A 137 -11.72 -9.94 6.25
C TYR A 137 -10.88 -10.89 5.40
N THR A 138 -9.58 -11.00 5.70
CA THR A 138 -8.67 -11.96 5.06
C THR A 138 -9.15 -13.41 5.22
N VAL A 139 -9.63 -13.77 6.41
CA VAL A 139 -10.16 -15.11 6.66
C VAL A 139 -11.46 -15.38 5.88
N ILE A 140 -12.34 -14.37 5.82
CA ILE A 140 -13.60 -14.47 5.06
C ILE A 140 -13.32 -14.60 3.56
N GLU A 141 -12.43 -13.78 3.02
CA GLU A 141 -12.07 -13.79 1.60
C GLU A 141 -11.24 -15.00 1.17
N TYR A 142 -10.69 -15.78 2.12
CA TYR A 142 -9.97 -17.00 1.78
C TYR A 142 -10.84 -17.99 1.02
N LYS A 143 -12.15 -17.98 1.28
CA LYS A 143 -13.17 -18.63 0.46
C LYS A 143 -13.74 -17.58 -0.49
N PRO A 144 -13.96 -17.88 -1.77
CA PRO A 144 -14.44 -16.91 -2.76
C PRO A 144 -15.91 -16.53 -2.52
N LEU A 145 -16.21 -15.90 -1.40
CA LEU A 145 -17.54 -15.42 -1.04
C LEU A 145 -17.90 -14.09 -1.70
N GLY A 146 -16.95 -13.43 -2.34
CA GLY A 146 -17.19 -12.27 -3.20
C GLY A 146 -17.67 -11.00 -2.52
N LEU A 147 -17.42 -10.84 -1.21
CA LEU A 147 -18.17 -9.90 -0.38
C LEU A 147 -17.77 -8.43 -0.51
N VAL A 148 -16.53 -8.04 -0.70
CA VAL A 148 -16.18 -6.60 -0.77
C VAL A 148 -14.87 -6.42 -1.53
N ARG A 149 -14.88 -6.41 -2.83
CA ARG A 149 -13.68 -6.35 -3.67
C ARG A 149 -12.91 -5.02 -3.51
N ASP A 150 -13.14 -4.10 -4.42
CA ASP A 150 -12.34 -2.87 -4.51
C ASP A 150 -12.65 -1.87 -3.39
N VAL A 151 -13.90 -1.82 -2.90
CA VAL A 151 -14.35 -0.85 -1.88
C VAL A 151 -13.52 -0.92 -0.60
N GLY A 152 -13.40 -2.12 -0.01
CA GLY A 152 -12.66 -2.31 1.24
C GLY A 152 -11.16 -2.17 1.04
N ILE A 153 -10.63 -2.71 -0.05
CA ILE A 153 -9.20 -2.67 -0.36
C ILE A 153 -8.72 -1.23 -0.60
N MET A 154 -9.47 -0.42 -1.33
CA MET A 154 -9.14 0.98 -1.54
C MET A 154 -9.30 1.81 -0.27
N PHE A 155 -10.30 1.52 0.57
CA PHE A 155 -10.41 2.12 1.88
C PHE A 155 -9.21 1.76 2.77
N PHE A 156 -8.76 0.50 2.77
CA PHE A 156 -7.57 0.10 3.52
C PHE A 156 -6.32 0.82 3.01
N GLY A 157 -6.15 0.96 1.70
CA GLY A 157 -5.06 1.72 1.11
C GLY A 157 -5.04 3.19 1.57
N PHE A 158 -6.20 3.83 1.59
CA PHE A 158 -6.36 5.18 2.11
C PHE A 158 -6.05 5.26 3.62
N ALA A 159 -6.60 4.35 4.42
CA ALA A 159 -6.41 4.34 5.87
C ALA A 159 -4.93 4.09 6.23
N ILE A 160 -4.24 3.20 5.53
CA ILE A 160 -2.80 2.97 5.70
C ILE A 160 -2.02 4.24 5.39
N ALA A 161 -2.32 4.93 4.28
CA ALA A 161 -1.65 6.18 3.93
C ALA A 161 -1.87 7.26 5.00
N TYR A 162 -3.11 7.42 5.46
CA TYR A 162 -3.46 8.41 6.48
C TYR A 162 -2.78 8.11 7.82
N LEU A 163 -2.97 6.90 8.35
CA LEU A 163 -2.45 6.52 9.66
C LEU A 163 -0.93 6.48 9.71
N SER A 164 -0.27 6.19 8.59
CA SER A 164 1.18 6.22 8.50
C SER A 164 1.75 7.62 8.71
N VAL A 165 1.01 8.65 8.33
CA VAL A 165 1.42 10.04 8.51
C VAL A 165 0.94 10.58 9.85
N ALA A 166 -0.34 10.38 10.20
CA ALA A 166 -0.94 10.85 11.44
C ALA A 166 -0.26 10.25 12.71
N GLY A 167 0.28 9.03 12.61
CA GLY A 167 1.02 8.38 13.69
C GLY A 167 2.44 8.87 13.90
N GLY A 168 2.86 9.95 13.25
CA GLY A 168 4.27 10.37 13.24
C GLY A 168 5.17 9.28 12.66
N ALA A 169 4.54 8.37 11.93
CA ALA A 169 5.18 7.15 11.50
C ALA A 169 6.26 7.47 10.47
N LYS A 170 7.36 6.83 10.67
CA LYS A 170 8.45 6.80 9.72
C LYS A 170 7.95 6.06 8.47
N ILE A 171 7.35 6.80 7.53
CA ILE A 171 6.82 6.28 6.25
C ILE A 171 7.76 5.24 5.64
N GLY A 172 9.08 5.43 5.77
CA GLY A 172 10.07 4.47 5.32
C GLY A 172 9.93 3.06 5.90
N THR A 173 9.47 2.89 7.15
CA THR A 173 9.23 1.56 7.72
C THR A 173 8.05 0.87 7.04
N LEU A 174 6.97 1.60 6.81
CA LEU A 174 5.80 1.08 6.11
C LEU A 174 6.12 0.77 4.64
N VAL A 175 6.86 1.66 3.97
CA VAL A 175 7.32 1.46 2.58
C VAL A 175 8.09 0.15 2.45
N VAL A 176 8.94 -0.20 3.42
CA VAL A 176 9.67 -1.47 3.37
C VAL A 176 8.77 -2.66 3.70
N ALA A 177 7.87 -2.55 4.68
CA ALA A 177 6.91 -3.62 4.99
C ALA A 177 6.00 -3.95 3.78
N LEU A 178 5.58 -2.92 3.05
CA LEU A 178 4.77 -3.06 1.84
C LEU A 178 5.61 -3.10 0.55
N SER A 179 6.92 -3.35 0.67
CA SER A 179 7.87 -3.18 -0.44
C SER A 179 7.50 -3.95 -1.70
N LEU A 180 6.96 -5.17 -1.60
CA LEU A 180 6.55 -5.94 -2.78
C LEU A 180 5.45 -5.24 -3.56
N ALA A 181 4.39 -4.75 -2.90
CA ALA A 181 3.30 -4.04 -3.57
C ALA A 181 3.79 -2.73 -4.20
N ILE A 182 4.70 -2.04 -3.50
CA ILE A 182 5.30 -0.78 -3.93
C ILE A 182 6.23 -0.98 -5.12
N PHE A 183 7.14 -1.94 -5.02
CA PHE A 183 8.09 -2.23 -6.11
C PHE A 183 7.37 -2.76 -7.34
N ASP A 184 6.34 -3.58 -7.17
CA ASP A 184 5.54 -4.08 -8.28
C ASP A 184 4.78 -2.95 -8.99
N ALA A 185 4.18 -2.03 -8.24
CA ALA A 185 3.50 -0.87 -8.81
C ALA A 185 4.47 0.00 -9.63
N ILE A 186 5.69 0.24 -9.10
CA ILE A 186 6.74 1.00 -9.78
C ILE A 186 7.19 0.24 -11.03
N TRP A 187 7.55 -1.05 -10.91
CA TRP A 187 8.00 -1.86 -12.03
C TRP A 187 7.00 -1.89 -13.17
N VAL A 188 5.75 -2.21 -12.86
CA VAL A 188 4.68 -2.30 -13.88
C VAL A 188 4.40 -0.93 -14.49
N GLY A 189 4.41 0.14 -13.70
CA GLY A 189 4.24 1.50 -14.20
C GLY A 189 5.36 1.90 -15.18
N LEU A 190 6.62 1.70 -14.78
CA LEU A 190 7.78 2.00 -15.63
C LEU A 190 7.78 1.16 -16.91
N TRP A 191 7.53 -0.14 -16.77
CA TRP A 191 7.45 -1.05 -17.93
C TRP A 191 6.36 -0.62 -18.92
N ARG A 192 5.18 -0.24 -18.44
CA ARG A 192 4.07 0.24 -19.30
C ARG A 192 4.43 1.52 -20.04
N ILE A 193 5.03 2.49 -19.35
CA ILE A 193 5.39 3.78 -19.95
C ILE A 193 6.52 3.62 -20.97
N PHE A 194 7.64 2.99 -20.57
CA PHE A 194 8.86 3.03 -21.35
C PHE A 194 8.97 1.91 -22.37
N ILE A 195 8.45 0.71 -22.06
CA ILE A 195 8.63 -0.48 -22.89
C ILE A 195 7.36 -0.80 -23.67
N ALA A 196 6.23 -0.95 -22.98
CA ALA A 196 4.98 -1.35 -23.61
C ALA A 196 4.25 -0.18 -24.31
N LYS A 197 4.63 1.06 -24.02
CA LYS A 197 3.98 2.30 -24.53
C LYS A 197 2.46 2.28 -24.33
N LYS A 198 2.03 1.79 -23.16
CA LYS A 198 0.62 1.68 -22.76
C LYS A 198 0.30 2.65 -21.63
N ASN A 199 -0.99 2.98 -21.49
CA ASN A 199 -1.43 3.79 -20.37
C ASN A 199 -1.16 3.05 -19.03
N PRO A 200 -0.39 3.63 -18.09
CA PRO A 200 -0.06 3.01 -16.81
C PRO A 200 -1.29 2.79 -15.91
N LEU A 201 -2.39 3.48 -16.17
CA LEU A 201 -3.64 3.37 -15.40
C LEU A 201 -4.50 2.16 -15.79
N ASN A 202 -4.26 1.56 -16.94
CA ASN A 202 -5.04 0.40 -17.37
C ASN A 202 -4.67 -0.85 -16.55
N GLY A 203 -5.68 -1.58 -16.09
CA GLY A 203 -5.49 -2.87 -15.43
C GLY A 203 -5.08 -3.95 -16.45
N ASP A 204 -4.11 -4.80 -16.09
CA ASP A 204 -3.73 -5.99 -16.84
C ASP A 204 -3.08 -7.04 -15.93
N TYR A 205 -2.71 -8.19 -16.51
CA TYR A 205 -2.10 -9.31 -15.80
C TYR A 205 -0.56 -9.21 -15.71
N THR A 206 0.01 -8.00 -15.61
CA THR A 206 1.46 -7.80 -15.60
C THR A 206 2.09 -7.79 -14.20
N HIS A 207 1.25 -7.76 -13.16
CA HIS A 207 1.67 -7.69 -11.76
C HIS A 207 2.42 -8.94 -11.29
N PHE A 208 3.25 -8.78 -10.26
CA PHE A 208 4.17 -9.80 -9.75
C PHE A 208 3.46 -11.11 -9.38
N HIS A 209 2.31 -11.04 -8.73
CA HIS A 209 1.52 -12.23 -8.38
C HIS A 209 1.06 -13.02 -9.62
N HIS A 210 0.71 -12.36 -10.72
CA HIS A 210 0.38 -13.03 -11.98
C HIS A 210 1.60 -13.72 -12.60
N ARG A 211 2.80 -13.17 -12.42
CA ARG A 211 4.04 -13.79 -12.89
C ARG A 211 4.38 -15.03 -12.08
N LEU A 212 4.18 -15.03 -10.76
CA LEU A 212 4.37 -16.22 -9.92
C LEU A 212 3.41 -17.32 -10.34
N LEU A 213 2.13 -17.00 -10.59
CA LEU A 213 1.17 -17.96 -11.15
C LEU A 213 1.61 -18.50 -12.52
N GLY A 214 2.16 -17.64 -13.38
CA GLY A 214 2.73 -18.04 -14.67
C GLY A 214 3.97 -18.92 -14.58
N LEU A 215 4.69 -18.90 -13.44
CA LEU A 215 5.79 -19.80 -13.14
C LEU A 215 5.34 -21.15 -12.58
N GLY A 216 4.03 -21.35 -12.38
CA GLY A 216 3.46 -22.59 -11.86
C GLY A 216 3.18 -22.59 -10.36
N PHE A 217 3.38 -21.46 -9.66
CA PHE A 217 2.96 -21.34 -8.27
C PHE A 217 1.43 -21.40 -8.18
N THR A 218 0.92 -22.11 -7.18
CA THR A 218 -0.50 -22.06 -6.84
C THR A 218 -0.89 -20.70 -6.24
N ARG A 219 -2.17 -20.37 -6.22
CA ARG A 219 -2.68 -19.15 -5.57
C ARG A 219 -2.30 -19.08 -4.09
N GLY A 220 -2.33 -20.24 -3.39
CA GLY A 220 -1.93 -20.34 -1.99
C GLY A 220 -0.45 -20.05 -1.76
N GLU A 221 0.42 -20.65 -2.55
CA GLU A 221 1.87 -20.44 -2.48
C GLU A 221 2.25 -18.99 -2.82
N THR A 222 1.64 -18.42 -3.86
CA THR A 222 1.84 -17.02 -4.26
C THR A 222 1.47 -16.07 -3.11
N ARG A 223 0.32 -16.27 -2.50
CA ARG A 223 -0.15 -15.47 -1.37
C ARG A 223 0.74 -15.63 -0.14
N ALA A 224 1.08 -16.89 0.22
CA ALA A 224 1.97 -17.18 1.33
C ALA A 224 3.35 -16.52 1.14
N PHE A 225 3.94 -16.60 -0.06
CA PHE A 225 5.18 -15.93 -0.38
C PHE A 225 5.11 -14.41 -0.11
N ILE A 226 4.06 -13.77 -0.58
CA ILE A 226 3.88 -12.31 -0.45
C ILE A 226 3.70 -11.91 1.01
N TRP A 227 2.90 -12.66 1.78
CA TRP A 227 2.68 -12.37 3.19
C TRP A 227 3.93 -12.61 4.04
N ILE A 228 4.63 -13.73 3.81
CA ILE A 228 5.89 -14.04 4.52
C ILE A 228 6.93 -12.96 4.22
N TRP A 229 7.08 -12.54 2.96
CA TRP A 229 7.95 -11.43 2.61
C TRP A 229 7.60 -10.16 3.37
N SER A 230 6.33 -9.75 3.35
CA SER A 230 5.89 -8.51 4.02
C SER A 230 6.07 -8.59 5.53
N LEU A 231 5.78 -9.73 6.16
CA LEU A 231 6.03 -9.97 7.60
C LEU A 231 7.52 -9.92 7.93
N MET A 232 8.36 -10.55 7.14
CA MET A 232 9.81 -10.54 7.32
C MET A 232 10.35 -9.10 7.23
N MET A 233 9.88 -8.32 6.23
CA MET A 233 10.28 -6.92 6.08
C MET A 233 9.80 -6.07 7.26
N MET A 234 8.57 -6.27 7.73
CA MET A 234 8.06 -5.62 8.93
C MET A 234 8.97 -5.88 10.14
N VAL A 235 9.29 -7.13 10.42
CA VAL A 235 10.15 -7.51 11.55
C VAL A 235 11.53 -6.89 11.41
N LEU A 236 12.17 -7.03 10.25
CA LEU A 236 13.48 -6.43 9.99
C LEU A 236 13.49 -4.93 10.23
N MET A 237 12.45 -4.20 9.79
CA MET A 237 12.36 -2.77 9.98
C MET A 237 12.10 -2.34 11.43
N LEU A 238 11.31 -3.11 12.17
CA LEU A 238 11.06 -2.84 13.58
C LEU A 238 12.33 -3.06 14.42
N LEU A 239 13.10 -4.10 14.12
CA LEU A 239 14.38 -4.38 14.77
C LEU A 239 15.43 -3.26 14.59
N GLN A 240 15.36 -2.52 13.46
CA GLN A 240 16.25 -1.37 13.24
C GLN A 240 15.87 -0.12 14.07
N GLY A 241 14.73 -0.12 14.73
CA GLY A 241 14.27 0.99 15.56
C GLY A 241 14.33 2.35 14.84
N ALA A 242 15.12 3.27 15.34
CA ALA A 242 15.30 4.62 14.77
C ALA A 242 16.42 4.71 13.71
N ASN A 243 17.21 3.65 13.49
CA ASN A 243 18.38 3.70 12.61
C ASN A 243 17.98 3.85 11.13
N ARG A 244 18.10 5.07 10.61
CA ARG A 244 17.70 5.42 9.25
C ARG A 244 18.60 4.80 8.18
N LEU A 245 19.92 4.78 8.43
CA LEU A 245 20.89 4.28 7.46
C LEU A 245 20.65 2.80 7.16
N HIS A 246 20.50 1.97 8.20
CA HIS A 246 20.21 0.55 8.02
C HIS A 246 18.90 0.32 7.25
N LYS A 247 17.85 1.11 7.53
CA LYS A 247 16.58 1.03 6.79
C LYS A 247 16.75 1.33 5.31
N ILE A 248 17.53 2.36 4.98
CA ILE A 248 17.83 2.72 3.59
C ILE A 248 18.61 1.60 2.90
N ILE A 249 19.63 1.05 3.56
CA ILE A 249 20.42 -0.06 3.01
C ILE A 249 19.53 -1.27 2.72
N ILE A 250 18.70 -1.68 3.69
CA ILE A 250 17.77 -2.81 3.51
C ILE A 250 16.80 -2.52 2.36
N PHE A 251 16.24 -1.32 2.30
CA PHE A 251 15.33 -0.93 1.22
C PHE A 251 15.99 -1.02 -0.15
N VAL A 252 17.20 -0.49 -0.29
CA VAL A 252 17.96 -0.53 -1.55
C VAL A 252 18.32 -1.98 -1.94
N MET A 253 18.79 -2.79 -0.98
CA MET A 253 19.08 -4.21 -1.24
C MET A 253 17.85 -4.97 -1.72
N MET A 254 16.69 -4.74 -1.08
CA MET A 254 15.43 -5.39 -1.45
C MET A 254 14.91 -4.90 -2.79
N ALA A 255 15.07 -3.60 -3.09
CA ALA A 255 14.77 -3.06 -4.41
C ALA A 255 15.65 -3.70 -5.49
N CYS A 256 16.96 -3.76 -5.30
CA CYS A 256 17.89 -4.42 -6.23
C CYS A 256 17.52 -5.89 -6.46
N LEU A 257 17.19 -6.62 -5.39
CA LEU A 257 16.75 -8.02 -5.49
C LEU A 257 15.47 -8.16 -6.31
N PHE A 258 14.46 -7.33 -6.00
CA PHE A 258 13.18 -7.37 -6.68
C PHE A 258 13.29 -6.99 -8.17
N PHE A 259 13.94 -5.85 -8.45
CA PHE A 259 14.11 -5.39 -9.83
C PHE A 259 15.03 -6.31 -10.64
N GLY A 260 16.09 -6.83 -10.03
CA GLY A 260 16.97 -7.82 -10.64
C GLY A 260 16.26 -9.13 -10.99
N LEU A 261 15.44 -9.66 -10.06
CA LEU A 261 14.62 -10.84 -10.31
C LEU A 261 13.63 -10.60 -11.46
N ASN A 262 12.94 -9.46 -11.45
CA ASN A 262 12.00 -9.14 -12.52
C ASN A 262 12.69 -8.95 -13.88
N ALA A 263 13.84 -8.30 -13.92
CA ALA A 263 14.63 -8.17 -15.14
C ALA A 263 15.08 -9.54 -15.66
N TYR A 264 15.57 -10.42 -14.78
CA TYR A 264 15.94 -11.79 -15.13
C TYR A 264 14.75 -12.58 -15.71
N LEU A 265 13.61 -12.55 -15.07
CA LEU A 265 12.39 -13.21 -15.56
C LEU A 265 11.95 -12.68 -16.92
N PHE A 266 12.07 -11.38 -17.13
CA PHE A 266 11.75 -10.74 -18.40
C PHE A 266 12.71 -11.13 -19.53
N LEU A 267 14.02 -11.09 -19.27
CA LEU A 267 15.06 -11.31 -20.31
C LEU A 267 15.22 -12.79 -20.66
N TYR A 268 15.22 -13.67 -19.66
CA TYR A 268 15.60 -15.07 -19.87
C TYR A 268 14.43 -16.03 -19.98
N LYS A 269 13.37 -15.84 -19.23
CA LYS A 269 12.21 -16.75 -19.31
C LYS A 269 11.15 -16.30 -20.29
N LYS A 270 11.32 -15.12 -20.92
CA LYS A 270 10.33 -14.55 -21.86
C LYS A 270 8.90 -14.75 -21.37
N LEU A 271 8.70 -14.65 -20.03
CA LEU A 271 7.37 -14.67 -19.48
C LEU A 271 6.71 -13.41 -19.99
N PRO A 272 5.84 -13.51 -21.00
CA PRO A 272 5.19 -12.34 -21.53
C PRO A 272 4.43 -11.70 -20.36
N CYS A 273 4.60 -10.41 -20.18
CA CYS A 273 3.62 -9.61 -19.47
C CYS A 273 2.29 -9.79 -20.24
N GLY A 274 1.44 -10.71 -19.83
CA GLY A 274 0.20 -10.97 -20.54
C GLY A 274 -0.15 -12.43 -20.79
N LEU A 275 0.38 -13.38 -20.02
CA LEU A 275 -0.25 -14.70 -20.00
C LEU A 275 -1.70 -14.51 -19.52
N GLN A 276 -2.64 -14.69 -20.45
CA GLN A 276 -4.05 -14.86 -20.10
C GLN A 276 -4.14 -16.09 -19.20
N VAL A 277 -4.06 -15.86 -17.90
CA VAL A 277 -4.53 -16.86 -16.93
C VAL A 277 -6.01 -17.00 -17.28
N LYS A 278 -6.36 -18.14 -17.92
CA LYS A 278 -7.76 -18.48 -18.16
C LYS A 278 -8.53 -18.16 -16.88
N LYS A 279 -9.51 -17.28 -17.01
CA LYS A 279 -10.52 -17.07 -15.97
C LYS A 279 -11.19 -18.43 -15.76
N GLU A 280 -10.69 -19.20 -14.83
CA GLU A 280 -11.50 -20.21 -14.20
C GLU A 280 -12.39 -19.45 -13.21
N ARG A 281 -13.64 -19.31 -13.63
CA ARG A 281 -14.76 -18.79 -12.87
C ARG A 281 -15.05 -19.71 -11.68
#